data_3ccc4ec917e2677622a86d7d38bc3389
#
_entry.id   3ccc4ec917e2677622a86d7d38bc3389
#
_cell.length_a   1.000
_cell.length_b   1.000
_cell.length_c   1.000
_cell.angle_alpha   90.00
_cell.angle_beta   90.00
_cell.angle_gamma   90.00
#
_symmetry.space_group_name_H-M   'P 1'
#
loop_
_entity.id
_entity.type
_entity.pdbx_description
1 polymer ?
#
loop_
_entity_poly.entity_id
_entity_poly.type
_entity_poly.pdbx_seq_one_letter_code
_entity_poly.pdbx_strand_id
1 'polypeptide(L)'
;MITQTRRHTYLVSLLGIKHVVLAVNKMDLVDFDKNIFDKIVSDYKEFVAPLNIPDITCIPLSALDGDNVVEKSDRTPWYEGPSLLDFLETVPIDQDRNFEDFRYPVQYVLRPNLDFRGFCGKVASGIVRKGD
;
A
#
# COMPACT_ATOMS: atom_id res chain seq x y z
N MET A 1 -14.30 -13.20 -4.22
CA MET A 1 -12.84 -12.89 -4.04
C MET A 1 -12.02 -14.17 -4.17
N ILE A 2 -10.90 -14.18 -4.95
CA ILE A 2 -10.05 -15.35 -5.17
C ILE A 2 -9.06 -15.57 -4.02
N THR A 3 -8.64 -16.85 -3.83
CA THR A 3 -7.72 -17.25 -2.75
C THR A 3 -6.39 -16.50 -2.79
N GLN A 4 -5.88 -16.19 -3.98
CA GLN A 4 -4.60 -15.50 -4.14
C GLN A 4 -4.66 -14.05 -3.65
N THR A 5 -5.75 -13.34 -3.89
CA THR A 5 -5.97 -11.98 -3.34
C THR A 5 -5.91 -12.01 -1.81
N ARG A 6 -6.54 -12.99 -1.17
CA ARG A 6 -6.51 -13.14 0.30
C ARG A 6 -5.08 -13.37 0.81
N ARG A 7 -4.31 -14.26 0.17
CA ARG A 7 -2.92 -14.55 0.56
C ARG A 7 -2.03 -13.31 0.43
N HIS A 8 -2.11 -12.60 -0.69
CA HIS A 8 -1.32 -11.40 -0.90
C HIS A 8 -1.67 -10.28 0.09
N THR A 9 -2.95 -10.06 0.33
CA THR A 9 -3.40 -9.06 1.31
C THR A 9 -2.88 -9.39 2.72
N TYR A 10 -2.93 -10.66 3.12
CA TYR A 10 -2.38 -11.09 4.41
C TYR A 10 -0.87 -10.83 4.52
N LEU A 11 -0.10 -11.15 3.47
CA LEU A 11 1.34 -10.86 3.44
C LEU A 11 1.62 -9.35 3.51
N VAL A 12 0.85 -8.53 2.80
CA VAL A 12 0.94 -7.06 2.83
C VAL A 12 0.70 -6.53 4.24
N SER A 13 -0.28 -7.08 4.96
CA SER A 13 -0.55 -6.70 6.36
C SER A 13 0.59 -7.09 7.30
N LEU A 14 1.19 -8.27 7.13
CA LEU A 14 2.35 -8.71 7.92
C LEU A 14 3.59 -7.85 7.68
N LEU A 15 3.75 -7.32 6.47
CA LEU A 15 4.84 -6.39 6.12
C LEU A 15 4.59 -4.97 6.64
N GLY A 16 3.44 -4.70 7.25
CA GLY A 16 3.11 -3.39 7.81
C GLY A 16 2.87 -2.32 6.76
N ILE A 17 2.46 -2.72 5.54
CA ILE A 17 2.12 -1.77 4.46
C ILE A 17 0.80 -1.11 4.82
N LYS A 18 0.78 0.22 4.85
CA LYS A 18 -0.37 1.00 5.33
C LYS A 18 -1.33 1.42 4.24
N HIS A 19 -0.85 1.66 3.02
CA HIS A 19 -1.66 2.08 1.88
C HIS A 19 -1.81 0.94 0.90
N VAL A 20 -3.04 0.50 0.68
CA VAL A 20 -3.36 -0.63 -0.19
C VAL A 20 -4.39 -0.22 -1.22
N VAL A 21 -4.13 -0.53 -2.49
CA VAL A 21 -5.11 -0.38 -3.57
C VAL A 21 -5.69 -1.74 -3.93
N LEU A 22 -7.01 -1.85 -3.87
CA LEU A 22 -7.74 -2.93 -4.49
C LEU A 22 -8.14 -2.53 -5.91
N ALA A 23 -7.37 -2.96 -6.89
CA ALA A 23 -7.70 -2.80 -8.30
C ALA A 23 -8.73 -3.87 -8.71
N VAL A 24 -9.98 -3.48 -8.87
CA VAL A 24 -11.04 -4.37 -9.37
C VAL A 24 -11.00 -4.33 -10.89
N ASN A 25 -10.14 -5.20 -11.43
CA ASN A 25 -9.86 -5.25 -12.88
C ASN A 25 -10.89 -6.06 -13.65
N LYS A 26 -10.90 -5.87 -14.97
CA LYS A 26 -11.82 -6.52 -15.93
C LYS A 26 -13.27 -6.10 -15.75
N MET A 27 -13.50 -4.83 -15.38
CA MET A 27 -14.86 -4.29 -15.28
C MET A 27 -15.56 -4.23 -16.64
N ASP A 28 -14.81 -4.23 -17.74
CA ASP A 28 -15.31 -4.38 -19.12
C ASP A 28 -16.12 -5.66 -19.34
N LEU A 29 -15.75 -6.75 -18.66
CA LEU A 29 -16.48 -8.03 -18.80
C LEU A 29 -17.86 -8.06 -18.12
N VAL A 30 -18.14 -7.07 -17.30
CA VAL A 30 -19.39 -6.93 -16.54
C VAL A 30 -20.06 -5.57 -16.79
N ASP A 31 -19.79 -4.97 -17.96
CA ASP A 31 -20.35 -3.68 -18.40
C ASP A 31 -20.25 -2.58 -17.32
N PHE A 32 -19.17 -2.58 -16.54
CA PHE A 32 -18.92 -1.64 -15.44
C PHE A 32 -20.07 -1.56 -14.42
N ASP A 33 -20.72 -2.69 -14.14
CA ASP A 33 -21.81 -2.75 -13.17
C ASP A 33 -21.35 -2.39 -11.76
N LYS A 34 -21.94 -1.30 -11.23
CA LYS A 34 -21.69 -0.81 -9.88
C LYS A 34 -22.01 -1.85 -8.81
N ASN A 35 -23.07 -2.65 -8.96
CA ASN A 35 -23.46 -3.62 -7.93
C ASN A 35 -22.43 -4.74 -7.80
N ILE A 36 -21.81 -5.15 -8.91
CA ILE A 36 -20.73 -6.13 -8.90
C ILE A 36 -19.50 -5.56 -8.21
N PHE A 37 -19.13 -4.31 -8.51
CA PHE A 37 -18.04 -3.62 -7.84
C PHE A 37 -18.29 -3.50 -6.33
N ASP A 38 -19.44 -2.99 -5.93
CA ASP A 38 -19.81 -2.81 -4.53
C ASP A 38 -19.78 -4.13 -3.75
N LYS A 39 -20.24 -5.22 -4.35
CA LYS A 39 -20.16 -6.55 -3.76
C LYS A 39 -18.71 -7.00 -3.53
N ILE A 40 -17.84 -6.83 -4.53
CA ILE A 40 -16.41 -7.19 -4.42
C ILE A 40 -15.73 -6.37 -3.33
N VAL A 41 -16.02 -5.08 -3.27
CA VAL A 41 -15.48 -4.16 -2.25
C VAL A 41 -15.97 -4.55 -0.87
N SER A 42 -17.25 -4.88 -0.71
CA SER A 42 -17.82 -5.33 0.56
C SER A 42 -17.17 -6.62 1.06
N ASP A 43 -17.07 -7.64 0.20
CA ASP A 43 -16.41 -8.91 0.52
C ASP A 43 -14.94 -8.72 0.91
N TYR A 44 -14.25 -7.77 0.25
CA TYR A 44 -12.86 -7.48 0.55
C TYR A 44 -12.72 -6.74 1.88
N LYS A 45 -13.52 -5.73 2.13
CA LYS A 45 -13.51 -4.96 3.39
C LYS A 45 -13.83 -5.83 4.59
N GLU A 46 -14.77 -6.75 4.48
CA GLU A 46 -15.07 -7.74 5.53
C GLU A 46 -13.84 -8.62 5.82
N PHE A 47 -13.16 -9.09 4.77
CA PHE A 47 -11.97 -9.91 4.91
C PHE A 47 -10.81 -9.16 5.57
N VAL A 48 -10.58 -7.89 5.24
CA VAL A 48 -9.43 -7.12 5.75
C VAL A 48 -9.67 -6.48 7.12
N ALA A 49 -10.91 -6.43 7.60
CA ALA A 49 -11.24 -5.81 8.88
C ALA A 49 -10.36 -6.27 10.05
N PRO A 50 -10.02 -7.58 10.21
CA PRO A 50 -9.13 -8.03 11.27
C PRO A 50 -7.64 -7.79 11.00
N LEU A 51 -7.24 -7.35 9.80
CA LEU A 51 -5.84 -7.24 9.38
C LEU A 51 -5.19 -5.89 9.72
N ASN A 52 -5.94 -4.93 10.27
CA ASN A 52 -5.46 -3.61 10.69
C ASN A 52 -4.73 -2.84 9.56
N ILE A 53 -5.21 -2.92 8.33
CA ILE A 53 -4.73 -2.10 7.22
C ILE A 53 -5.48 -0.76 7.29
N PRO A 54 -4.81 0.37 7.58
CA PRO A 54 -5.49 1.63 7.89
C PRO A 54 -6.10 2.31 6.67
N ASP A 55 -5.51 2.14 5.50
CA ASP A 55 -5.94 2.82 4.28
C ASP A 55 -6.09 1.85 3.11
N ILE A 56 -7.32 1.74 2.61
CA ILE A 56 -7.68 0.86 1.50
C ILE A 56 -8.51 1.65 0.48
N THR A 57 -7.93 1.86 -0.68
CA THR A 57 -8.61 2.48 -1.81
C THR A 57 -9.01 1.42 -2.83
N CYS A 58 -10.29 1.43 -3.23
CA CYS A 58 -10.82 0.48 -4.21
C CYS A 58 -11.09 1.21 -5.53
N ILE A 59 -10.49 0.72 -6.62
CA ILE A 59 -10.58 1.35 -7.94
C ILE A 59 -11.16 0.35 -8.94
N PRO A 60 -12.32 0.65 -9.57
CA PRO A 60 -12.84 -0.14 -10.68
C PRO A 60 -12.04 0.20 -11.94
N LEU A 61 -11.48 -0.78 -12.63
CA LEU A 61 -10.69 -0.51 -13.83
C LEU A 61 -10.83 -1.60 -14.91
N SER A 62 -10.50 -1.24 -16.15
CA SER A 62 -10.16 -2.17 -17.21
C SER A 62 -8.74 -1.87 -17.68
N ALA A 63 -7.80 -2.74 -17.31
CA ALA A 63 -6.41 -2.60 -17.77
C ALA A 63 -6.27 -2.84 -19.28
N LEU A 64 -7.23 -3.55 -19.89
CA LEU A 64 -7.25 -3.81 -21.33
C LEU A 64 -7.63 -2.55 -22.11
N ASP A 65 -8.71 -1.88 -21.69
CA ASP A 65 -9.26 -0.70 -22.36
C ASP A 65 -8.64 0.62 -21.86
N GLY A 66 -7.98 0.60 -20.69
CA GLY A 66 -7.36 1.76 -20.07
C GLY A 66 -8.28 2.54 -19.10
N ASP A 67 -9.52 2.07 -18.90
CA ASP A 67 -10.48 2.75 -18.03
C ASP A 67 -10.00 2.85 -16.59
N ASN A 68 -9.97 4.05 -16.03
CA ASN A 68 -9.51 4.40 -14.68
C ASN A 68 -8.04 4.00 -14.39
N VAL A 69 -7.23 3.75 -15.41
CA VAL A 69 -5.80 3.45 -15.25
C VAL A 69 -5.00 4.74 -15.18
N VAL A 70 -5.02 5.54 -16.24
CA VAL A 70 -4.33 6.86 -16.31
C VAL A 70 -5.32 7.98 -16.05
N GLU A 71 -6.44 7.96 -16.75
CA GLU A 71 -7.50 8.96 -16.64
C GLU A 71 -8.80 8.31 -16.14
N LYS A 72 -9.71 9.13 -15.60
CA LYS A 72 -11.03 8.66 -15.20
C LYS A 72 -11.85 8.28 -16.42
N SER A 73 -12.60 7.20 -16.29
CA SER A 73 -13.46 6.67 -17.36
C SER A 73 -14.88 7.23 -17.28
N ASP A 74 -15.42 7.63 -18.42
CA ASP A 74 -16.84 8.00 -18.57
C ASP A 74 -17.77 6.78 -18.43
N ARG A 75 -17.23 5.56 -18.52
CA ARG A 75 -17.99 4.29 -18.35
C ARG A 75 -18.29 3.99 -16.88
N THR A 76 -17.65 4.71 -15.94
CA THR A 76 -17.89 4.58 -14.51
C THR A 76 -18.37 5.90 -13.87
N PRO A 77 -19.49 6.50 -14.33
CA PRO A 77 -19.95 7.79 -13.83
C PRO A 77 -20.31 7.77 -12.32
N TRP A 78 -20.52 6.60 -11.77
CA TRP A 78 -20.81 6.37 -10.36
C TRP A 78 -19.55 6.30 -9.47
N TYR A 79 -18.35 6.29 -10.08
CA TYR A 79 -17.09 6.25 -9.37
C TYR A 79 -16.48 7.65 -9.25
N GLU A 80 -16.37 8.15 -8.04
CA GLU A 80 -15.87 9.51 -7.76
C GLU A 80 -14.38 9.55 -7.36
N GLY A 81 -13.76 8.37 -7.13
CA GLY A 81 -12.37 8.24 -6.72
C GLY A 81 -11.35 8.64 -7.81
N PRO A 82 -10.04 8.59 -7.50
CA PRO A 82 -8.97 8.87 -8.45
C PRO A 82 -8.79 7.74 -9.47
N SER A 83 -8.10 8.02 -10.58
CA SER A 83 -7.54 6.97 -11.42
C SER A 83 -6.40 6.24 -10.67
N LEU A 84 -5.95 5.09 -11.17
CA LEU A 84 -4.87 4.34 -10.53
C LEU A 84 -3.57 5.16 -10.51
N LEU A 85 -3.22 5.80 -11.63
CA LEU A 85 -2.01 6.62 -11.71
C LEU A 85 -2.08 7.83 -10.78
N ASP A 86 -3.19 8.56 -10.79
CA ASP A 86 -3.41 9.70 -9.93
C ASP A 86 -3.29 9.33 -8.43
N PHE A 87 -3.84 8.20 -8.03
CA PHE A 87 -3.67 7.68 -6.67
C PHE A 87 -2.19 7.40 -6.35
N LEU A 88 -1.46 6.71 -7.24
CA LEU A 88 -0.06 6.35 -7.02
C LEU A 88 0.86 7.58 -6.92
N GLU A 89 0.54 8.65 -7.64
CA GLU A 89 1.30 9.91 -7.60
C GLU A 89 0.98 10.77 -6.37
N THR A 90 -0.22 10.63 -5.80
CA THR A 90 -0.70 11.51 -4.74
C THR A 90 -0.71 10.88 -3.35
N VAL A 91 -0.57 9.55 -3.25
CA VAL A 91 -0.57 8.85 -1.94
C VAL A 91 0.56 9.36 -1.03
N PRO A 92 0.26 9.81 0.20
CA PRO A 92 1.24 10.41 1.11
C PRO A 92 2.09 9.33 1.80
N ILE A 93 3.23 8.97 1.22
CA ILE A 93 4.13 7.93 1.74
C ILE A 93 4.95 8.44 2.95
N ASP A 94 5.27 9.73 3.00
CA ASP A 94 6.20 10.30 3.99
C ASP A 94 5.58 10.51 5.38
N GLN A 95 4.27 10.58 5.51
CA GLN A 95 3.58 10.77 6.79
C GLN A 95 3.68 9.56 7.73
N ASP A 96 4.13 8.42 7.21
CA ASP A 96 4.26 7.18 7.95
C ASP A 96 5.56 7.07 8.75
N ARG A 97 6.49 8.00 8.58
CA ARG A 97 7.81 7.97 9.24
C ARG A 97 7.78 8.79 10.52
N ASN A 98 8.10 8.16 11.64
CA ASN A 98 8.39 8.85 12.88
C ASN A 98 9.81 9.41 12.81
N PHE A 99 9.96 10.75 12.74
CA PHE A 99 11.25 11.43 12.71
C PHE A 99 11.69 11.95 14.07
N GLU A 100 10.87 11.82 15.12
CA GLU A 100 11.14 12.35 16.46
C GLU A 100 11.86 11.32 17.34
N ASP A 101 11.30 10.13 17.47
CA ASP A 101 11.87 9.09 18.34
C ASP A 101 12.98 8.34 17.62
N PHE A 102 14.23 8.57 17.99
CA PHE A 102 15.34 7.83 17.40
C PHE A 102 15.37 6.38 17.87
N ARG A 103 15.29 5.44 16.92
CA ARG A 103 15.40 4.00 17.14
C ARG A 103 16.34 3.38 16.13
N TYR A 104 17.41 2.78 16.64
CA TYR A 104 18.47 2.18 15.84
C TYR A 104 18.75 0.75 16.32
N PRO A 105 18.08 -0.28 15.78
CA PRO A 105 18.39 -1.67 16.09
C PRO A 105 19.78 -2.02 15.55
N VAL A 106 20.71 -2.38 16.42
CA VAL A 106 22.04 -2.85 16.00
C VAL A 106 21.91 -4.25 15.44
N GLN A 107 22.24 -4.42 14.16
CA GLN A 107 22.16 -5.70 13.45
C GLN A 107 23.52 -6.39 13.33
N TYR A 108 24.60 -5.61 13.33
CA TYR A 108 25.96 -6.11 13.19
C TYR A 108 26.96 -5.18 13.89
N VAL A 109 28.02 -5.76 14.50
CA VAL A 109 29.12 -5.00 15.10
C VAL A 109 30.37 -5.19 14.25
N LEU A 110 30.81 -4.13 13.62
CA LEU A 110 32.05 -4.09 12.85
C LEU A 110 33.23 -3.83 13.78
N ARG A 111 34.20 -4.75 13.83
CA ARG A 111 35.42 -4.61 14.65
C ARG A 111 36.60 -5.13 13.84
N PRO A 112 37.15 -4.32 12.90
CA PRO A 112 38.27 -4.74 12.05
C PRO A 112 39.61 -4.82 12.82
N ASN A 113 39.73 -4.09 13.94
CA ASN A 113 40.89 -4.06 14.82
C ASN A 113 40.46 -3.78 16.27
N LEU A 114 41.42 -3.69 17.19
CA LEU A 114 41.16 -3.47 18.63
C LEU A 114 40.71 -2.03 18.95
N ASP A 115 41.09 -1.06 18.12
CA ASP A 115 40.87 0.37 18.37
C ASP A 115 39.56 0.89 17.78
N PHE A 116 38.88 0.07 16.93
CA PHE A 116 37.66 0.48 16.31
C PHE A 116 36.49 -0.48 16.62
N ARG A 117 35.34 0.11 16.94
CA ARG A 117 34.07 -0.61 17.07
C ARG A 117 32.95 0.21 16.41
N GLY A 118 32.40 -0.30 15.32
CA GLY A 118 31.26 0.29 14.62
C GLY A 118 29.99 -0.52 14.84
N PHE A 119 28.89 0.15 15.12
CA PHE A 119 27.57 -0.46 15.19
C PHE A 119 26.85 -0.24 13.86
N CYS A 120 26.45 -1.33 13.20
CA CYS A 120 25.80 -1.29 11.90
C CYS A 120 24.34 -1.70 12.04
N GLY A 121 23.45 -1.00 11.33
CA GLY A 121 22.02 -1.27 11.33
C GLY A 121 21.28 -0.31 10.43
N LYS A 122 19.97 -0.42 10.42
CA LYS A 122 19.07 0.51 9.72
C LYS A 122 18.34 1.37 10.75
N VAL A 123 18.34 2.69 10.58
CA VAL A 123 17.53 3.58 11.41
C VAL A 123 16.06 3.21 11.20
N ALA A 124 15.40 2.75 12.25
CA ALA A 124 13.99 2.34 12.23
C ALA A 124 13.05 3.54 12.38
N SER A 125 13.45 4.53 13.19
CA SER A 125 12.73 5.80 13.32
C SER A 125 13.69 6.90 13.80
N GLY A 126 13.26 8.16 13.70
CA GLY A 126 14.05 9.32 14.04
C GLY A 126 15.11 9.67 13.01
N ILE A 127 15.93 10.63 13.36
CA ILE A 127 17.03 11.14 12.53
C ILE A 127 18.33 11.07 13.33
N VAL A 128 19.42 10.66 12.70
CA VAL A 128 20.77 10.76 13.24
C VAL A 128 21.66 11.54 12.26
N ARG A 129 22.47 12.44 12.77
CA ARG A 129 23.42 13.23 12.00
C ARG A 129 24.84 12.95 12.43
N LYS A 130 25.81 13.30 11.58
CA LYS A 130 27.22 13.19 11.93
C LYS A 130 27.52 14.12 13.13
N GLY A 131 27.98 13.53 14.23
CA GLY A 131 28.30 14.22 15.46
C GLY A 131 27.30 14.06 16.60
N ASP A 132 26.18 13.40 16.36
CA ASP A 132 25.19 13.06 17.39
C ASP A 132 25.75 11.97 18.33
#